data_c42938b7d903f0506cfd2320d98c205b
#
_entry.id   c42938b7d903f0506cfd2320d98c205b
#
_cell.length_a   1.000
_cell.length_b   1.000
_cell.length_c   1.000
_cell.angle_alpha   90.00
_cell.angle_beta   90.00
_cell.angle_gamma   90.00
#
_symmetry.space_group_name_H-M   'P 1'
#
loop_
_entity.id
_entity.type
_entity.pdbx_description
1 polymer ?
#
loop_
_entity_poly.entity_id
_entity_poly.type
_entity_poly.pdbx_seq_one_letter_code
_entity_poly.pdbx_strand_id
1 'polypeptide(L)'
;MMRVGLVRVTGRSMEPTLHEGDVLVVVRGARPRAGRMALVRLPPDDAGAPRPLSVKRVTGPDPADPARWWVERDNPAVGVDSWLVGSLAAEDVRGVVLGRLPRRVGLAFRSSGGGR
;
A
#
# COMPACT_ATOMS: atom_id res chain seq x y z
N MET A 1 -16.61 -7.00 -8.51
CA MET A 1 -16.73 -7.80 -7.29
C MET A 1 -15.61 -7.47 -6.33
N MET A 2 -15.92 -7.29 -5.07
CA MET A 2 -14.91 -7.01 -4.05
C MET A 2 -14.41 -8.30 -3.42
N ARG A 3 -13.11 -8.36 -3.16
CA ARG A 3 -12.49 -9.53 -2.54
C ARG A 3 -11.62 -9.07 -1.39
N VAL A 4 -11.63 -9.84 -0.31
CA VAL A 4 -10.84 -9.55 0.88
C VAL A 4 -9.60 -10.45 0.88
N GLY A 5 -8.47 -9.88 1.23
CA GLY A 5 -7.23 -10.62 1.34
C GLY A 5 -6.35 -10.06 2.43
N LEU A 6 -5.27 -10.77 2.70
CA LEU A 6 -4.27 -10.36 3.68
C LEU A 6 -2.98 -10.00 2.95
N VAL A 7 -2.34 -8.94 3.42
CA VAL A 7 -1.07 -8.46 2.86
C VAL A 7 -0.12 -8.19 4.01
N ARG A 8 1.12 -8.66 3.86
CA ARG A 8 2.17 -8.39 4.84
C ARG A 8 2.97 -7.17 4.39
N VAL A 9 3.17 -6.24 5.31
CA VAL A 9 3.95 -5.03 5.04
C VAL A 9 5.42 -5.38 4.91
N THR A 10 6.05 -4.91 3.84
CA THR A 10 7.49 -4.98 3.66
C THR A 10 8.04 -3.57 3.52
N GLY A 11 9.23 -3.36 4.07
CA GLY A 11 9.85 -2.05 4.03
C GLY A 11 9.31 -1.12 5.12
N ARG A 12 9.80 0.11 5.10
CA ARG A 12 9.59 1.06 6.19
C ARG A 12 8.92 2.35 5.74
N SER A 13 8.39 2.39 4.52
CA SER A 13 7.87 3.66 3.96
C SER A 13 6.62 4.17 4.67
N MET A 14 5.93 3.31 5.43
CA MET A 14 4.72 3.69 6.14
C MET A 14 4.93 3.78 7.65
N GLU A 15 6.17 3.77 8.13
CA GLU A 15 6.43 4.04 9.53
C GLU A 15 6.17 5.50 9.86
N PRO A 16 5.69 5.81 11.04
CA PRO A 16 5.45 4.90 12.18
C PRO A 16 4.07 4.26 12.17
N THR A 17 3.25 4.51 11.17
CA THR A 17 1.88 3.99 11.13
C THR A 17 1.86 2.47 11.00
N LEU A 18 2.71 1.95 10.11
CA LEU A 18 2.85 0.53 9.89
C LEU A 18 4.31 0.14 10.01
N HIS A 19 4.55 -1.07 10.47
CA HIS A 19 5.90 -1.62 10.59
C HIS A 19 6.03 -2.85 9.72
N GLU A 20 7.25 -3.12 9.31
CA GLU A 20 7.55 -4.31 8.51
C GLU A 20 7.05 -5.55 9.25
N GLY A 21 6.37 -6.43 8.54
CA GLY A 21 5.78 -7.63 9.11
C GLY A 21 4.34 -7.48 9.56
N ASP A 22 3.82 -6.26 9.67
CA ASP A 22 2.40 -6.08 9.98
C ASP A 22 1.54 -6.74 8.90
N VAL A 23 0.40 -7.29 9.29
CA VAL A 23 -0.54 -7.93 8.38
C VAL A 23 -1.78 -7.08 8.27
N LEU A 24 -2.14 -6.77 7.04
CA LEU A 24 -3.26 -5.88 6.74
C LEU A 24 -4.40 -6.64 6.10
N VAL A 25 -5.62 -6.22 6.41
CA VAL A 25 -6.81 -6.66 5.69
C VAL A 25 -7.04 -5.68 4.56
N VAL A 26 -7.06 -6.20 3.34
CA VAL A 26 -7.17 -5.40 2.13
C VAL A 26 -8.39 -5.83 1.33
N VAL A 27 -9.16 -4.88 0.84
CA VAL A 27 -10.30 -5.15 -0.03
C VAL A 27 -9.94 -4.74 -1.44
N ARG A 28 -9.91 -5.72 -2.35
CA ARG A 28 -9.70 -5.46 -3.76
C ARG A 28 -11.04 -5.11 -4.41
N GLY A 29 -11.01 -4.17 -5.34
CA GLY A 29 -12.21 -3.71 -6.02
C GLY A 29 -12.96 -2.59 -5.30
N ALA A 30 -12.50 -2.19 -4.13
CA ALA A 30 -13.07 -1.05 -3.43
C ALA A 30 -12.49 0.24 -3.97
N ARG A 31 -13.28 1.30 -3.93
CA ARG A 31 -12.83 2.61 -4.39
C ARG A 31 -11.91 3.26 -3.36
N PRO A 32 -10.77 3.80 -3.78
CA PRO A 32 -9.89 4.53 -2.87
C PRO A 32 -10.56 5.76 -2.27
N ARG A 33 -10.09 6.16 -1.09
CA ARG A 33 -10.58 7.36 -0.42
C ARG A 33 -9.41 8.14 0.15
N ALA A 34 -9.53 9.46 0.10
CA ALA A 34 -8.53 10.34 0.67
C ALA A 34 -8.34 10.02 2.17
N GLY A 35 -7.10 9.99 2.61
CA GLY A 35 -6.74 9.70 3.99
C GLY A 35 -6.60 8.22 4.33
N ARG A 36 -7.07 7.33 3.47
CA ARG A 36 -6.96 5.89 3.68
C ARG A 36 -5.70 5.34 3.03
N MET A 37 -5.24 4.22 3.54
CA MET A 37 -4.12 3.51 2.92
C MET A 37 -4.62 2.56 1.85
N ALA A 38 -3.78 2.32 0.84
CA ALA A 38 -4.11 1.44 -0.27
C ALA A 38 -2.89 0.63 -0.67
N LEU A 39 -3.16 -0.53 -1.24
CA LEU A 39 -2.15 -1.36 -1.89
C LEU A 39 -2.03 -0.89 -3.32
N VAL A 40 -0.83 -0.48 -3.73
CA VAL A 40 -0.63 0.17 -5.02
C VAL A 40 0.54 -0.46 -5.78
N ARG A 41 0.47 -0.36 -7.10
CA ARG A 41 1.59 -0.65 -7.99
C ARG A 41 2.20 0.66 -8.43
N LEU A 42 3.43 0.91 -8.01
CA LEU A 42 4.18 2.07 -8.49
C LEU A 42 4.81 1.74 -9.83
N PRO A 43 5.13 2.75 -10.66
CA PRO A 43 5.77 2.49 -11.95
C PRO A 43 7.12 1.82 -11.76
N PRO A 44 7.65 1.19 -12.82
CA PRO A 44 8.99 0.60 -12.76
C PRO A 44 10.05 1.61 -12.34
N ASP A 45 11.15 1.11 -11.83
CA ASP A 45 12.27 1.97 -11.45
C ASP A 45 13.01 2.51 -12.69
N ASP A 46 14.04 3.31 -12.46
CA ASP A 46 14.77 3.97 -13.55
C ASP A 46 15.44 2.97 -14.49
N ALA A 47 15.72 1.76 -14.01
CA ALA A 47 16.29 0.71 -14.84
C ALA A 47 15.22 -0.12 -15.56
N GLY A 48 13.93 0.21 -15.37
CA GLY A 48 12.84 -0.50 -15.99
C GLY A 48 12.39 -1.73 -15.22
N ALA A 49 12.95 -1.98 -14.05
CA ALA A 49 12.54 -3.14 -13.26
C ALA A 49 11.24 -2.86 -12.53
N PRO A 50 10.29 -3.82 -12.52
CA PRO A 50 9.04 -3.62 -11.81
C PRO A 50 9.27 -3.50 -10.31
N ARG A 51 8.52 -2.61 -9.68
CA ARG A 51 8.52 -2.51 -8.23
C ARG A 51 7.48 -3.44 -7.63
N PRO A 52 7.75 -4.03 -6.46
CA PRO A 52 6.72 -4.83 -5.78
C PRO A 52 5.55 -3.95 -5.37
N LEU A 53 4.39 -4.57 -5.18
CA LEU A 53 3.24 -3.86 -4.62
C LEU A 53 3.62 -3.30 -3.26
N SER A 54 3.13 -2.11 -2.95
CA SER A 54 3.43 -1.47 -1.69
C SER A 54 2.19 -0.78 -1.13
N VAL A 55 2.23 -0.47 0.16
CA VAL A 55 1.14 0.24 0.82
C VAL A 55 1.53 1.70 0.93
N LYS A 56 0.62 2.58 0.50
CA LYS A 56 0.81 4.03 0.57
C LYS A 56 -0.48 4.68 1.06
N ARG A 57 -0.38 5.92 1.49
CA ARG A 57 -1.56 6.69 1.88
C ARG A 57 -2.11 7.42 0.68
N VAL A 58 -3.39 7.24 0.41
CA VAL A 58 -4.07 7.99 -0.65
C VAL A 58 -4.38 9.38 -0.11
N THR A 59 -3.88 10.41 -0.77
CA THR A 59 -4.16 11.79 -0.34
C THR A 59 -5.34 12.37 -1.10
N GLY A 60 -5.68 11.83 -2.26
CA GLY A 60 -6.85 12.24 -3.02
C GLY A 60 -6.63 12.11 -4.51
N PRO A 61 -7.60 12.55 -5.30
CA PRO A 61 -7.40 12.63 -6.74
C PRO A 61 -6.28 13.63 -7.07
N ASP A 62 -5.61 13.39 -8.18
CA ASP A 62 -4.63 14.34 -8.69
C ASP A 62 -5.37 15.60 -9.17
N PRO A 63 -5.02 16.80 -8.66
CA PRO A 63 -5.70 18.01 -9.12
C PRO A 63 -5.58 18.26 -10.62
N ALA A 64 -4.49 17.79 -11.25
CA ALA A 64 -4.29 17.97 -12.68
C ALA A 64 -5.05 16.94 -13.51
N ASP A 65 -5.42 15.80 -12.91
CA ASP A 65 -6.15 14.74 -13.60
C ASP A 65 -6.97 13.95 -12.57
N PRO A 66 -8.24 14.32 -12.34
CA PRO A 66 -9.03 13.70 -11.28
C PRO A 66 -9.30 12.21 -11.46
N ALA A 67 -8.99 11.64 -12.62
CA ALA A 67 -9.10 10.21 -12.82
C ALA A 67 -7.93 9.45 -12.23
N ARG A 68 -6.90 10.14 -11.77
CA ARG A 68 -5.70 9.55 -11.22
C ARG A 68 -5.61 9.83 -9.73
N TRP A 69 -4.82 9.03 -9.03
CA TRP A 69 -4.73 9.08 -7.57
C TRP A 69 -3.34 9.48 -7.12
N TRP A 70 -3.29 10.39 -6.17
CA TRP A 70 -2.05 10.83 -5.53
C TRP A 70 -1.85 10.03 -4.27
N VAL A 71 -0.67 9.42 -4.13
CA VAL A 71 -0.34 8.59 -2.96
C VAL A 71 0.96 9.07 -2.34
N GLU A 72 1.05 8.93 -1.01
CA GLU A 72 2.21 9.40 -0.26
C GLU A 72 2.64 8.35 0.76
N ARG A 73 3.93 8.34 1.03
CA ARG A 73 4.50 7.54 2.12
C ARG A 73 4.34 8.29 3.43
N ASP A 74 4.13 7.58 4.53
CA ASP A 74 4.07 8.21 5.84
C ASP A 74 5.47 8.52 6.37
N ASN A 75 6.47 7.77 5.92
CA ASN A 75 7.87 7.95 6.34
C ASN A 75 8.64 8.65 5.22
N PRO A 76 8.94 9.94 5.37
CA PRO A 76 9.63 10.66 4.30
C PRO A 76 11.10 10.26 4.13
N ALA A 77 11.66 9.50 5.06
CA ALA A 77 13.07 9.11 5.01
C ALA A 77 13.35 8.01 4.01
N VAL A 78 12.36 7.18 3.66
CA VAL A 78 12.57 6.03 2.77
C VAL A 78 11.38 5.82 1.86
N GLY A 79 11.63 5.16 0.73
CA GLY A 79 10.57 4.73 -0.17
C GLY A 79 10.27 5.71 -1.28
N VAL A 80 9.25 5.38 -2.05
CA VAL A 80 8.85 6.09 -3.26
C VAL A 80 7.37 6.38 -3.18
N ASP A 81 6.96 7.56 -3.62
CA ASP A 81 5.56 7.93 -3.70
C ASP A 81 5.32 8.88 -4.87
N SER A 82 4.12 9.47 -4.95
CA SER A 82 3.73 10.32 -6.07
C SER A 82 4.61 11.56 -6.23
N TRP A 83 5.25 12.03 -5.16
CA TRP A 83 6.18 13.16 -5.28
C TRP A 83 7.38 12.82 -6.17
N LEU A 84 7.72 11.53 -6.26
CA LEU A 84 8.83 11.07 -7.09
C LEU A 84 8.36 10.55 -8.45
N VAL A 85 7.18 9.94 -8.52
CA VAL A 85 6.77 9.22 -9.73
C VAL A 85 5.46 9.73 -10.33
N GLY A 86 4.83 10.73 -9.72
CA GLY A 86 3.54 11.24 -10.18
C GLY A 86 2.36 10.43 -9.67
N SER A 87 1.17 10.83 -10.09
CA SER A 87 -0.05 10.16 -9.70
C SER A 87 -0.19 8.81 -10.40
N LEU A 88 -1.09 7.97 -9.87
CA LEU A 88 -1.28 6.61 -10.34
C LEU A 88 -2.61 6.48 -11.06
N ALA A 89 -2.63 5.66 -12.12
CA ALA A 89 -3.86 5.29 -12.77
C ALA A 89 -4.74 4.48 -11.80
N ALA A 90 -6.05 4.52 -12.01
CA ALA A 90 -6.99 3.83 -11.14
C ALA A 90 -6.69 2.33 -11.05
N GLU A 91 -6.28 1.71 -12.16
CA GLU A 91 -5.98 0.28 -12.19
C GLU A 91 -4.73 -0.08 -11.39
N ASP A 92 -3.89 0.90 -11.05
CA ASP A 92 -2.70 0.66 -10.24
C ASP A 92 -2.97 0.76 -8.75
N VAL A 93 -4.16 1.18 -8.36
CA VAL A 93 -4.61 1.11 -6.97
C VAL A 93 -5.32 -0.22 -6.81
N ARG A 94 -4.61 -1.19 -6.24
CA ARG A 94 -5.00 -2.60 -6.27
C ARG A 94 -5.92 -3.01 -5.14
N GLY A 95 -6.00 -2.23 -4.09
CA GLY A 95 -6.89 -2.54 -2.97
C GLY A 95 -6.85 -1.44 -1.93
N VAL A 96 -7.84 -1.44 -1.07
CA VAL A 96 -7.97 -0.47 0.02
C VAL A 96 -7.75 -1.18 1.34
N VAL A 97 -6.92 -0.60 2.19
CA VAL A 97 -6.63 -1.19 3.51
C VAL A 97 -7.79 -0.90 4.44
N LEU A 98 -8.41 -1.94 4.97
CA LEU A 98 -9.45 -1.82 5.99
C LEU A 98 -8.87 -1.61 7.37
N GLY A 99 -7.77 -2.30 7.65
CA GLY A 99 -7.15 -2.22 8.95
C GLY A 99 -5.99 -3.18 9.07
N ARG A 100 -5.38 -3.17 10.23
CA ARG A 100 -4.24 -4.02 10.56
C ARG A 100 -4.69 -5.06 11.59
N LEU A 101 -4.30 -6.30 11.37
CA LEU A 101 -4.51 -7.32 12.38
C LEU A 101 -3.68 -6.96 13.63
N PRO A 102 -4.17 -7.30 14.83
CA PRO A 102 -3.35 -7.11 16.03
C PRO A 102 -2.00 -7.80 15.84
N ARG A 103 -0.93 -7.17 16.32
CA ARG A 103 0.41 -7.71 16.10
C ARG A 103 0.59 -9.09 16.66
N ARG A 104 -0.10 -9.41 17.76
CA ARG A 104 -0.10 -10.74 18.29
C ARG A 104 -0.63 -11.77 17.28
N VAL A 105 -1.73 -11.45 16.59
CA VAL A 105 -2.32 -12.33 15.59
C VAL A 105 -1.37 -12.41 14.38
N GLY A 106 -0.79 -11.28 13.97
CA GLY A 106 0.16 -11.26 12.89
C GLY A 106 1.37 -12.11 13.16
N LEU A 107 1.84 -12.12 14.38
CA LEU A 107 2.96 -12.94 14.76
C LEU A 107 2.61 -14.43 14.72
N ALA A 108 1.46 -14.79 15.22
CA ALA A 108 1.00 -16.18 15.17
C ALA A 108 0.81 -16.64 13.72
N PHE A 109 0.28 -15.77 12.89
CA PHE A 109 0.12 -16.07 11.47
C PHE A 109 1.48 -16.36 10.83
N ARG A 110 2.48 -15.56 11.13
CA ARG A 110 3.82 -15.77 10.58
C ARG A 110 4.38 -17.11 11.03
N SER A 111 4.22 -17.42 12.29
CA SER A 111 4.77 -18.68 12.83
C SER A 111 4.12 -19.87 12.18
N SER A 112 2.81 -19.87 12.08
CA SER A 112 2.13 -21.00 11.46
C SER A 112 2.35 -21.05 9.96
N GLY A 113 2.59 -19.94 9.35
CA GLY A 113 2.84 -19.88 7.92
C GLY A 113 4.17 -20.39 7.51
N GLY A 114 4.96 -20.82 8.43
CA GLY A 114 6.05 -21.25 7.94
C GLY A 114 7.07 -21.28 8.35
N GLY A 115 6.74 -21.10 8.82
CA GLY A 115 7.45 -20.97 9.14
C GLY A 115 8.68 -21.16 9.43
N ARG A 116 9.07 -21.64 9.65
CA ARG A 116 10.30 -21.80 9.97
C ARG A 116 10.80 -22.81 9.68
#